data_581d11d718b1456fca51c91ca6cb6210
#
_entry.id   581d11d718b1456fca51c91ca6cb6210
#
_cell.length_a   1.000
_cell.length_b   1.000
_cell.length_c   1.000
_cell.angle_alpha   90.00
_cell.angle_beta   90.00
_cell.angle_gamma   90.00
#
_symmetry.space_group_name_H-M   'P 1'
#
loop_
_entity.id
_entity.type
_entity.pdbx_description
1 polymer ?
#
loop_
_entity_poly.entity_id
_entity_poly.type
_entity_poly.pdbx_seq_one_letter_code
_entity_poly.pdbx_strand_id
1 'polypeptide(L)'
;MSAHRCPALFACLLFAALMAPAAGALAQSAGPPAAPAATGAPRDIAVAELARPNVVVILRHANAPGVYDPPGFRLEACETQRNLDAAGRHQAAELGAAWKAAGFRPTRIWSSAWCRCQDTARLMDLGPFTVLPELNSRSDAGRSREAQAAALNRFIDRLDPRGGPYLMVTHQFVITALTGLGADSAGGVAIELPVGNAARRTRVLPAPAS
;
A
#
# COMPACT_ATOMS: atom_id res chain seq x y z
N MET A 1 28.41 -47.35 60.38
CA MET A 1 28.07 -47.62 61.77
C MET A 1 26.63 -47.17 61.98
N SER A 2 25.82 -48.23 62.29
CA SER A 2 24.64 -48.30 63.16
C SER A 2 23.45 -47.39 62.68
N ALA A 3 22.43 -47.99 62.17
CA ALA A 3 21.41 -48.94 62.63
C ALA A 3 20.39 -48.30 63.58
N HIS A 4 19.14 -48.31 63.24
CA HIS A 4 18.03 -49.04 63.84
C HIS A 4 16.68 -48.40 63.42
N ARG A 5 15.87 -49.16 62.70
CA ARG A 5 14.68 -49.96 63.08
C ARG A 5 13.39 -49.22 63.35
N CYS A 6 12.48 -49.51 62.47
CA CYS A 6 11.03 -49.82 62.52
C CYS A 6 10.38 -50.01 63.90
N PRO A 7 9.04 -50.23 64.00
CA PRO A 7 7.83 -49.93 63.24
C PRO A 7 6.65 -49.48 64.14
N ALA A 8 5.51 -49.06 63.56
CA ALA A 8 4.21 -49.36 64.16
C ALA A 8 3.07 -49.14 63.14
N LEU A 9 2.40 -50.21 62.87
CA LEU A 9 1.09 -50.36 62.33
C LEU A 9 0.03 -49.71 63.22
N PHE A 10 -0.90 -48.94 62.63
CA PHE A 10 -2.27 -48.92 63.13
C PHE A 10 -3.27 -48.66 62.00
N ALA A 11 -4.35 -49.40 62.16
CA ALA A 11 -5.38 -49.74 61.19
C ALA A 11 -6.44 -48.66 60.92
N CYS A 12 -7.04 -48.81 59.74
CA CYS A 12 -8.44 -48.61 59.38
C CYS A 12 -9.21 -47.44 59.96
N LEU A 13 -9.75 -46.64 59.03
CA LEU A 13 -11.21 -46.42 58.96
C LEU A 13 -11.58 -45.85 57.59
N LEU A 14 -12.34 -46.63 56.84
CA LEU A 14 -13.03 -46.21 55.61
C LEU A 14 -14.07 -45.14 55.92
N PHE A 15 -13.90 -43.99 55.37
CA PHE A 15 -15.01 -43.03 55.17
C PHE A 15 -15.17 -42.81 53.69
N ALA A 16 -16.16 -43.45 53.09
CA ALA A 16 -16.65 -43.15 51.74
C ALA A 16 -17.43 -41.85 51.79
N ALA A 17 -16.80 -40.75 51.36
CA ALA A 17 -17.52 -39.51 51.09
C ALA A 17 -17.85 -39.46 49.59
N LEU A 18 -19.13 -39.59 49.28
CA LEU A 18 -19.70 -39.32 47.96
C LEU A 18 -19.43 -37.85 47.62
N MET A 19 -18.48 -37.57 46.75
CA MET A 19 -18.34 -36.24 46.10
C MET A 19 -19.08 -36.25 44.79
N ALA A 20 -20.18 -35.53 44.73
CA ALA A 20 -20.87 -35.17 43.47
C ALA A 20 -19.98 -34.21 42.67
N PRO A 21 -19.84 -34.40 41.34
CA PRO A 21 -19.13 -33.42 40.53
C PRO A 21 -19.97 -32.16 40.39
N ALA A 22 -19.48 -31.05 40.91
CA ALA A 22 -20.00 -29.73 40.57
C ALA A 22 -19.62 -29.41 39.12
N ALA A 23 -20.59 -29.45 38.23
CA ALA A 23 -20.45 -28.96 36.87
C ALA A 23 -20.25 -27.43 36.92
N GLY A 24 -18.99 -26.99 36.91
CA GLY A 24 -18.62 -25.60 36.74
C GLY A 24 -18.93 -25.20 35.29
N ALA A 25 -20.02 -24.50 35.11
CA ALA A 25 -20.31 -23.80 33.84
C ALA A 25 -19.22 -22.74 33.63
N LEU A 26 -18.30 -22.98 32.72
CA LEU A 26 -17.38 -21.98 32.21
C LEU A 26 -18.21 -20.96 31.43
N ALA A 27 -18.49 -19.82 32.03
CA ALA A 27 -19.03 -18.68 31.34
C ALA A 27 -17.95 -18.23 30.33
N GLN A 28 -18.15 -18.57 29.04
CA GLN A 28 -17.40 -17.99 27.95
C GLN A 28 -17.76 -16.50 27.89
N SER A 29 -16.83 -15.65 28.29
CA SER A 29 -16.95 -14.21 28.05
C SER A 29 -16.96 -13.99 26.55
N ALA A 30 -18.10 -13.63 26.00
CA ALA A 30 -18.19 -13.15 24.63
C ALA A 30 -17.30 -11.89 24.52
N GLY A 31 -16.21 -12.00 23.78
CA GLY A 31 -15.40 -10.85 23.40
C GLY A 31 -16.27 -9.82 22.67
N PRO A 32 -15.85 -8.55 22.66
CA PRO A 32 -16.58 -7.52 21.95
C PRO A 32 -16.77 -7.94 20.48
N PRO A 33 -17.93 -7.63 19.86
CA PRO A 33 -18.19 -7.96 18.48
C PRO A 33 -17.09 -7.34 17.61
N ALA A 34 -16.42 -8.17 16.82
CA ALA A 34 -15.45 -7.71 15.83
C ALA A 34 -16.16 -6.68 14.93
N ALA A 35 -15.57 -5.49 14.82
CA ALA A 35 -16.05 -4.49 13.88
C ALA A 35 -16.18 -5.15 12.49
N PRO A 36 -17.25 -4.88 11.73
CA PRO A 36 -17.42 -5.48 10.42
C PRO A 36 -16.20 -5.12 9.56
N ALA A 37 -15.41 -6.12 9.22
CA ALA A 37 -14.39 -5.98 8.20
C ALA A 37 -15.08 -5.48 6.94
N ALA A 38 -14.65 -4.36 6.40
CA ALA A 38 -15.16 -3.82 5.14
C ALA A 38 -14.75 -4.78 4.01
N THR A 39 -15.51 -5.87 3.85
CA THR A 39 -15.38 -6.87 2.80
C THR A 39 -16.06 -6.36 1.53
N GLY A 40 -15.49 -5.30 0.94
CA GLY A 40 -15.78 -4.90 -0.42
C GLY A 40 -14.49 -4.88 -1.20
N ALA A 41 -14.43 -5.57 -2.35
CA ALA A 41 -13.35 -5.37 -3.31
C ALA A 41 -13.18 -3.86 -3.56
N PRO A 42 -11.92 -3.37 -3.72
CA PRO A 42 -11.71 -1.95 -3.98
C PRO A 42 -12.50 -1.58 -5.24
N ARG A 43 -13.42 -0.61 -5.10
CA ARG A 43 -14.21 -0.13 -6.24
C ARG A 43 -13.34 0.81 -7.07
N ASP A 44 -13.53 0.75 -8.40
CA ASP A 44 -12.88 1.68 -9.31
C ASP A 44 -13.27 3.13 -8.97
N ILE A 45 -12.32 4.04 -9.19
CA ILE A 45 -12.56 5.46 -9.05
C ILE A 45 -12.78 6.10 -10.42
N ALA A 46 -13.83 6.91 -10.54
CA ALA A 46 -14.04 7.71 -11.74
C ALA A 46 -13.04 8.87 -11.81
N VAL A 47 -12.57 9.20 -13.02
CA VAL A 47 -11.57 10.27 -13.22
C VAL A 47 -12.01 11.62 -12.63
N ALA A 48 -13.30 11.95 -12.74
CA ALA A 48 -13.85 13.17 -12.14
C ALA A 48 -13.70 13.23 -10.60
N GLU A 49 -13.66 12.08 -9.93
CA GLU A 49 -13.48 12.03 -8.49
C GLU A 49 -12.03 12.27 -8.06
N LEU A 50 -11.06 12.15 -8.98
CA LEU A 50 -9.64 12.40 -8.70
C LEU A 50 -9.39 13.89 -8.37
N ALA A 51 -10.24 14.80 -8.84
CA ALA A 51 -10.10 16.24 -8.61
C ALA A 51 -10.40 16.69 -7.17
N ARG A 52 -10.83 15.78 -6.29
CA ARG A 52 -11.11 16.10 -4.87
C ARG A 52 -9.82 16.39 -4.11
N PRO A 53 -9.80 17.40 -3.21
CA PRO A 53 -8.58 17.84 -2.55
C PRO A 53 -7.96 16.79 -1.61
N ASN A 54 -8.73 15.82 -1.15
CA ASN A 54 -8.25 14.74 -0.30
C ASN A 54 -7.77 13.50 -1.07
N VAL A 55 -7.60 13.56 -2.38
CA VAL A 55 -7.19 12.42 -3.20
C VAL A 55 -5.70 12.48 -3.51
N VAL A 56 -5.02 11.36 -3.26
CA VAL A 56 -3.65 11.08 -3.70
C VAL A 56 -3.69 10.00 -4.77
N VAL A 57 -3.37 10.36 -6.00
CA VAL A 57 -3.24 9.40 -7.10
C VAL A 57 -1.84 8.84 -7.13
N ILE A 58 -1.71 7.51 -7.10
CA ILE A 58 -0.43 6.80 -7.24
C ILE A 58 -0.51 6.02 -8.54
N LEU A 59 0.17 6.54 -9.55
CA LEU A 59 0.12 6.10 -10.93
C LEU A 59 1.35 5.24 -11.27
N ARG A 60 1.16 4.10 -11.89
CA ARG A 60 2.25 3.38 -12.55
C ARG A 60 2.63 4.15 -13.83
N HIS A 61 3.94 4.25 -14.09
CA HIS A 61 4.44 4.83 -15.34
C HIS A 61 3.75 4.22 -16.57
N ALA A 62 3.66 4.97 -17.65
CA ALA A 62 3.11 4.53 -18.93
C ALA A 62 3.92 3.35 -19.52
N ASN A 63 3.46 2.80 -20.64
CA ASN A 63 4.08 1.61 -21.21
C ASN A 63 5.58 1.78 -21.46
N ALA A 64 6.34 0.81 -20.93
CA ALA A 64 7.77 0.68 -21.16
C ALA A 64 8.03 -0.82 -21.41
N PRO A 65 8.40 -1.23 -22.63
CA PRO A 65 8.58 -2.62 -23.00
C PRO A 65 9.61 -3.35 -22.15
N GLY A 66 9.41 -4.64 -21.92
CA GLY A 66 10.28 -5.47 -21.09
C GLY A 66 9.89 -5.41 -19.59
N VAL A 67 10.66 -6.15 -18.78
CA VAL A 67 10.35 -6.36 -17.36
C VAL A 67 11.36 -5.64 -16.46
N TYR A 68 12.64 -5.73 -16.79
CA TYR A 68 13.74 -5.21 -15.97
C TYR A 68 14.55 -4.17 -16.72
N ASP A 69 15.23 -3.31 -15.97
CA ASP A 69 16.27 -2.45 -16.53
C ASP A 69 17.48 -3.31 -16.95
N PRO A 70 18.23 -2.93 -17.99
CA PRO A 70 19.45 -3.64 -18.41
C PRO A 70 20.47 -3.78 -17.26
N PRO A 71 21.29 -4.82 -17.25
CA PRO A 71 22.40 -4.90 -16.30
C PRO A 71 23.32 -3.67 -16.39
N GLY A 72 23.70 -3.12 -15.23
CA GLY A 72 24.55 -1.95 -15.17
C GLY A 72 23.87 -0.61 -15.47
N PHE A 73 22.53 -0.54 -15.51
CA PHE A 73 21.83 0.73 -15.65
C PHE A 73 22.22 1.72 -14.54
N ARG A 74 22.16 3.00 -14.86
CA ARG A 74 22.41 4.11 -13.93
C ARG A 74 21.22 5.06 -13.93
N LEU A 75 20.86 5.59 -12.77
CA LEU A 75 19.71 6.50 -12.64
C LEU A 75 19.92 7.83 -13.37
N GLU A 76 21.16 8.28 -13.44
CA GLU A 76 21.55 9.55 -14.08
C GLU A 76 21.67 9.44 -15.61
N ALA A 77 21.61 8.22 -16.16
CA ALA A 77 21.83 7.91 -17.56
C ALA A 77 20.61 7.20 -18.15
N CYS A 78 19.66 7.98 -18.63
CA CYS A 78 18.39 7.44 -19.15
C CYS A 78 18.58 6.41 -20.27
N GLU A 79 19.59 6.57 -21.09
CA GLU A 79 19.94 5.66 -22.20
C GLU A 79 20.29 4.24 -21.72
N THR A 80 20.66 4.10 -20.45
CA THR A 80 20.97 2.80 -19.83
C THR A 80 19.76 2.12 -19.19
N GLN A 81 18.61 2.79 -19.14
CA GLN A 81 17.41 2.31 -18.48
C GLN A 81 16.41 1.74 -19.49
N ARG A 82 15.46 0.97 -18.97
CA ARG A 82 14.24 0.62 -19.67
C ARG A 82 13.30 1.83 -19.68
N ASN A 83 13.02 2.37 -20.86
CA ASN A 83 12.28 3.62 -21.06
C ASN A 83 10.94 3.40 -21.74
N LEU A 84 10.13 4.46 -21.79
CA LEU A 84 8.90 4.48 -22.57
C LEU A 84 9.22 4.30 -24.06
N ASP A 85 8.44 3.46 -24.73
CA ASP A 85 8.41 3.42 -26.20
C ASP A 85 7.49 4.51 -26.77
N ALA A 86 7.28 4.52 -28.07
CA ALA A 86 6.38 5.48 -28.72
C ALA A 86 4.94 5.36 -28.23
N ALA A 87 4.46 4.12 -28.03
CA ALA A 87 3.11 3.87 -27.51
C ALA A 87 2.97 4.37 -26.06
N GLY A 88 3.96 4.13 -25.21
CA GLY A 88 3.94 4.64 -23.84
C GLY A 88 4.01 6.16 -23.74
N ARG A 89 4.77 6.80 -24.63
CA ARG A 89 4.82 8.26 -24.70
C ARG A 89 3.45 8.85 -25.12
N HIS A 90 2.81 8.25 -26.11
CA HIS A 90 1.46 8.62 -26.54
C HIS A 90 0.44 8.39 -25.41
N GLN A 91 0.45 7.22 -24.79
CA GLN A 91 -0.39 6.88 -23.64
C GLN A 91 -0.29 7.91 -22.50
N ALA A 92 0.92 8.34 -22.16
CA ALA A 92 1.11 9.36 -21.12
C ALA A 92 0.52 10.72 -21.51
N ALA A 93 0.71 11.14 -22.75
CA ALA A 93 0.17 12.41 -23.27
C ALA A 93 -1.35 12.39 -23.29
N GLU A 94 -1.96 11.34 -23.80
CA GLU A 94 -3.42 11.20 -23.85
C GLU A 94 -4.04 11.13 -22.45
N LEU A 95 -3.42 10.39 -21.52
CA LEU A 95 -3.85 10.31 -20.15
C LEU A 95 -3.87 11.70 -19.49
N GLY A 96 -2.81 12.47 -19.68
CA GLY A 96 -2.72 13.84 -19.18
C GLY A 96 -3.78 14.76 -19.77
N ALA A 97 -4.01 14.68 -21.08
CA ALA A 97 -5.06 15.45 -21.76
C ALA A 97 -6.46 15.10 -21.24
N ALA A 98 -6.76 13.80 -21.11
CA ALA A 98 -8.04 13.32 -20.57
C ALA A 98 -8.27 13.77 -19.13
N TRP A 99 -7.24 13.71 -18.28
CA TRP A 99 -7.35 14.15 -16.88
C TRP A 99 -7.51 15.66 -16.76
N LYS A 100 -6.81 16.44 -17.61
CA LYS A 100 -7.05 17.89 -17.71
C LYS A 100 -8.50 18.21 -18.09
N ALA A 101 -9.04 17.51 -19.10
CA ALA A 101 -10.42 17.68 -19.54
C ALA A 101 -11.43 17.34 -18.45
N ALA A 102 -11.14 16.32 -17.62
CA ALA A 102 -11.96 15.94 -16.47
C ALA A 102 -11.78 16.86 -15.23
N GLY A 103 -10.98 17.92 -15.34
CA GLY A 103 -10.78 18.89 -14.26
C GLY A 103 -9.72 18.50 -13.23
N PHE A 104 -8.95 17.41 -13.43
CA PHE A 104 -7.86 17.05 -12.53
C PHE A 104 -6.71 18.06 -12.64
N ARG A 105 -6.43 18.73 -11.54
CA ARG A 105 -5.36 19.75 -11.41
C ARG A 105 -4.58 19.48 -10.14
N PRO A 106 -3.55 18.60 -10.18
CA PRO A 106 -2.78 18.28 -8.99
C PRO A 106 -2.02 19.51 -8.48
N THR A 107 -2.10 19.76 -7.20
CA THR A 107 -1.39 20.86 -6.55
C THR A 107 0.09 20.57 -6.38
N ARG A 108 0.44 19.27 -6.29
CA ARG A 108 1.82 18.77 -6.25
C ARG A 108 1.92 17.45 -7.00
N ILE A 109 3.06 17.30 -7.69
CA ILE A 109 3.40 16.10 -8.43
C ILE A 109 4.75 15.59 -7.95
N TRP A 110 4.84 14.30 -7.65
CA TRP A 110 6.10 13.62 -7.37
C TRP A 110 6.32 12.49 -8.36
N SER A 111 7.57 12.21 -8.66
CA SER A 111 7.98 11.13 -9.52
C SER A 111 9.10 10.31 -8.89
N SER A 112 9.14 9.02 -9.21
CA SER A 112 10.36 8.23 -9.07
C SER A 112 11.50 8.84 -9.88
N ALA A 113 12.75 8.59 -9.46
CA ALA A 113 13.96 9.00 -10.17
C ALA A 113 14.16 8.27 -11.52
N TRP A 114 13.45 7.16 -11.78
CA TRP A 114 13.55 6.46 -13.06
C TRP A 114 12.99 7.28 -14.22
N CYS A 115 13.72 7.30 -15.33
CA CYS A 115 13.39 8.13 -16.50
C CYS A 115 11.98 7.85 -17.04
N ARG A 116 11.53 6.58 -17.08
CA ARG A 116 10.15 6.24 -17.49
C ARG A 116 9.07 6.89 -16.64
N CYS A 117 9.32 7.08 -15.33
CA CYS A 117 8.37 7.78 -14.44
C CYS A 117 8.40 9.29 -14.65
N GLN A 118 9.61 9.87 -14.77
CA GLN A 118 9.77 11.29 -15.06
C GLN A 118 9.21 11.65 -16.42
N ASP A 119 9.42 10.82 -17.45
CA ASP A 119 8.86 11.04 -18.78
C ASP A 119 7.33 10.91 -18.77
N THR A 120 6.77 9.95 -18.02
CA THR A 120 5.32 9.88 -17.83
C THR A 120 4.80 11.17 -17.21
N ALA A 121 5.38 11.64 -16.11
CA ALA A 121 4.95 12.87 -15.45
C ALA A 121 5.08 14.10 -16.36
N ARG A 122 6.18 14.18 -17.13
CA ARG A 122 6.44 15.29 -18.08
C ARG A 122 5.44 15.30 -19.23
N LEU A 123 5.18 14.13 -19.83
CA LEU A 123 4.29 13.99 -20.99
C LEU A 123 2.81 14.17 -20.63
N MET A 124 2.40 13.82 -19.41
CA MET A 124 1.07 14.15 -18.90
C MET A 124 0.84 15.67 -18.83
N ASP A 125 1.88 16.46 -18.72
CA ASP A 125 1.84 17.92 -18.72
C ASP A 125 0.80 18.52 -17.75
N LEU A 126 0.77 17.95 -16.52
CA LEU A 126 -0.13 18.39 -15.45
C LEU A 126 0.50 19.42 -14.51
N GLY A 127 1.78 19.74 -14.70
CA GLY A 127 2.55 20.68 -13.91
C GLY A 127 3.97 20.19 -13.60
N PRO A 128 4.77 21.00 -12.90
CA PRO A 128 6.12 20.61 -12.49
C PRO A 128 6.07 19.48 -11.46
N PHE A 129 7.09 18.62 -11.46
CA PHE A 129 7.22 17.53 -10.49
C PHE A 129 8.55 17.59 -9.74
N THR A 130 8.58 16.94 -8.58
CA THR A 130 9.79 16.74 -7.76
C THR A 130 10.07 15.25 -7.65
N VAL A 131 11.34 14.85 -7.69
CA VAL A 131 11.73 13.47 -7.45
C VAL A 131 11.57 13.14 -5.96
N LEU A 132 10.90 12.02 -5.68
CA LEU A 132 10.70 11.48 -4.33
C LEU A 132 11.28 10.06 -4.28
N PRO A 133 12.37 9.82 -3.52
CA PRO A 133 13.05 8.52 -3.48
C PRO A 133 12.16 7.36 -3.04
N GLU A 134 11.16 7.59 -2.20
CA GLU A 134 10.19 6.58 -1.76
C GLU A 134 9.36 6.00 -2.92
N LEU A 135 9.32 6.66 -4.08
CA LEU A 135 8.66 6.20 -5.30
C LEU A 135 9.56 5.36 -6.20
N ASN A 136 10.83 5.17 -5.86
CA ASN A 136 11.79 4.45 -6.69
C ASN A 136 11.46 2.95 -6.77
N SER A 137 11.79 2.32 -7.90
CA SER A 137 11.56 0.87 -8.11
C SER A 137 12.39 0.00 -7.18
N ARG A 138 13.55 0.49 -6.78
CA ARG A 138 14.46 -0.13 -5.81
C ARG A 138 14.80 0.90 -4.74
N SER A 139 15.02 0.42 -3.53
CA SER A 139 15.56 1.26 -2.47
C SER A 139 17.05 1.50 -2.73
N ASP A 140 17.44 2.74 -2.94
CA ASP A 140 18.83 3.14 -3.16
C ASP A 140 19.74 2.93 -1.93
N ALA A 141 19.12 2.68 -0.77
CA ALA A 141 19.82 2.55 0.51
C ALA A 141 19.77 1.13 1.09
N GLY A 142 19.57 0.09 0.27
CA GLY A 142 19.46 -1.30 0.77
C GLY A 142 18.26 -1.55 1.69
N ARG A 143 17.28 -0.65 1.71
CA ARG A 143 16.04 -0.82 2.48
C ARG A 143 15.18 -1.92 1.87
N SER A 144 14.47 -2.67 2.72
CA SER A 144 13.47 -3.62 2.24
C SER A 144 12.28 -2.91 1.59
N ARG A 145 11.49 -3.64 0.80
CA ARG A 145 10.25 -3.11 0.19
C ARG A 145 9.24 -2.64 1.22
N GLU A 146 9.16 -3.35 2.34
CA GLU A 146 8.28 -3.04 3.46
C GLU A 146 8.70 -1.73 4.13
N ALA A 147 10.01 -1.53 4.33
CA ALA A 147 10.55 -0.29 4.89
C ALA A 147 10.31 0.91 3.96
N GLN A 148 10.43 0.70 2.65
CA GLN A 148 10.11 1.73 1.64
C GLN A 148 8.62 2.05 1.62
N ALA A 149 7.74 1.04 1.61
CA ALA A 149 6.30 1.23 1.67
C ALA A 149 5.87 1.95 2.96
N ALA A 150 6.47 1.60 4.10
CA ALA A 150 6.23 2.28 5.37
C ALA A 150 6.69 3.76 5.32
N ALA A 151 7.81 4.06 4.67
CA ALA A 151 8.27 5.44 4.49
C ALA A 151 7.31 6.25 3.59
N LEU A 152 6.85 5.65 2.49
CA LEU A 152 5.87 6.26 1.60
C LEU A 152 4.52 6.47 2.30
N ASN A 153 4.06 5.50 3.10
CA ASN A 153 2.84 5.66 3.91
C ASN A 153 2.97 6.85 4.85
N ARG A 154 4.08 6.95 5.60
CA ARG A 154 4.32 8.11 6.48
C ARG A 154 4.38 9.44 5.72
N PHE A 155 4.89 9.45 4.50
CA PHE A 155 4.88 10.65 3.66
C PHE A 155 3.44 11.03 3.29
N ILE A 156 2.63 10.07 2.85
CA ILE A 156 1.22 10.28 2.47
C ILE A 156 0.39 10.74 3.68
N ASP A 157 0.62 10.17 4.86
CA ASP A 157 -0.12 10.50 6.09
C ASP A 157 0.14 11.94 6.58
N ARG A 158 1.23 12.57 6.12
CA ARG A 158 1.55 13.99 6.42
C ARG A 158 1.00 14.98 5.41
N LEU A 159 0.39 14.52 4.32
CA LEU A 159 -0.24 15.41 3.34
C LEU A 159 -1.51 16.03 3.92
N ASP A 160 -1.71 17.32 3.64
CA ASP A 160 -2.95 18.00 4.03
C ASP A 160 -4.13 17.46 3.18
N PRO A 161 -5.18 16.90 3.79
CA PRO A 161 -6.33 16.41 3.05
C PRO A 161 -7.14 17.51 2.36
N ARG A 162 -6.83 18.78 2.59
CA ARG A 162 -7.42 19.93 1.89
C ARG A 162 -6.48 20.55 0.86
N GLY A 163 -5.25 20.08 0.79
CA GLY A 163 -4.18 20.67 -0.03
C GLY A 163 -4.02 20.06 -1.43
N GLY A 164 -4.66 18.92 -1.71
CA GLY A 164 -4.57 18.23 -3.00
C GLY A 164 -5.57 18.72 -4.05
N PRO A 165 -5.83 17.96 -5.10
CA PRO A 165 -5.36 16.60 -5.31
C PRO A 165 -3.85 16.51 -5.54
N TYR A 166 -3.31 15.32 -5.28
CA TYR A 166 -1.88 15.01 -5.40
C TYR A 166 -1.64 13.92 -6.43
N LEU A 167 -0.50 13.96 -7.12
CA LEU A 167 -0.09 12.93 -8.08
C LEU A 167 1.30 12.38 -7.75
N MET A 168 1.44 11.07 -7.75
CA MET A 168 2.71 10.34 -7.58
C MET A 168 2.88 9.36 -8.73
N VAL A 169 3.96 9.49 -9.51
CA VAL A 169 4.26 8.57 -10.62
C VAL A 169 5.36 7.60 -10.18
N THR A 170 5.06 6.30 -10.24
CA THR A 170 5.90 5.25 -9.68
C THR A 170 5.84 3.94 -10.49
N HIS A 171 6.06 2.81 -9.85
CA HIS A 171 6.20 1.48 -10.42
C HIS A 171 5.18 0.50 -9.81
N GLN A 172 4.85 -0.56 -10.56
CA GLN A 172 4.02 -1.67 -10.10
C GLN A 172 4.41 -2.17 -8.71
N PHE A 173 5.70 -2.41 -8.48
CA PHE A 173 6.18 -2.98 -7.21
C PHE A 173 5.95 -2.07 -6.01
N VAL A 174 6.03 -0.75 -6.20
CA VAL A 174 5.77 0.23 -5.15
C VAL A 174 4.28 0.27 -4.81
N ILE A 175 3.42 0.29 -5.84
CA ILE A 175 1.96 0.24 -5.65
C ILE A 175 1.56 -1.03 -4.90
N THR A 176 2.08 -2.20 -5.32
CA THR A 176 1.77 -3.48 -4.67
C THR A 176 2.28 -3.52 -3.23
N ALA A 177 3.50 -3.05 -2.95
CA ALA A 177 4.02 -3.01 -1.59
C ALA A 177 3.23 -2.07 -0.67
N LEU A 178 2.71 -0.97 -1.22
CA LEU A 178 1.94 0.03 -0.48
C LEU A 178 0.51 -0.43 -0.18
N THR A 179 -0.14 -1.13 -1.13
CA THR A 179 -1.60 -1.34 -1.11
C THR A 179 -2.04 -2.79 -1.25
N GLY A 180 -1.13 -3.70 -1.60
CA GLY A 180 -1.46 -5.08 -1.98
C GLY A 180 -2.09 -5.21 -3.39
N LEU A 181 -2.33 -4.10 -4.10
CA LEU A 181 -3.01 -4.09 -5.39
C LEU A 181 -2.03 -4.04 -6.56
N GLY A 182 -2.44 -4.62 -7.70
CA GLY A 182 -1.74 -4.47 -8.97
C GLY A 182 -2.17 -3.18 -9.68
N ALA A 183 -1.35 -2.77 -10.67
CA ALA A 183 -1.69 -1.69 -11.60
C ALA A 183 -1.10 -1.96 -12.98
N ASP A 184 -1.88 -1.80 -14.03
CA ASP A 184 -1.38 -1.81 -15.40
C ASP A 184 -0.62 -0.53 -15.72
N SER A 185 0.08 -0.49 -16.87
CA SER A 185 0.76 0.72 -17.34
C SER A 185 -0.24 1.88 -17.48
N ALA A 186 0.07 3.03 -16.91
CA ALA A 186 -0.81 4.19 -16.80
C ALA A 186 -2.10 3.97 -15.99
N GLY A 187 -2.21 2.87 -15.25
CA GLY A 187 -3.17 2.63 -14.19
C GLY A 187 -2.53 2.82 -12.81
N GLY A 188 -3.32 2.63 -11.75
CA GLY A 188 -2.80 2.84 -10.39
C GLY A 188 -3.85 2.69 -9.31
N VAL A 189 -3.68 3.47 -8.28
CA VAL A 189 -4.63 3.56 -7.16
C VAL A 189 -4.87 5.03 -6.79
N ALA A 190 -6.05 5.29 -6.26
CA ALA A 190 -6.36 6.54 -5.59
C ALA A 190 -6.53 6.29 -4.09
N ILE A 191 -5.81 7.03 -3.28
CA ILE A 191 -5.92 7.01 -1.83
C ILE A 191 -6.70 8.25 -1.40
N GLU A 192 -7.82 8.04 -0.74
CA GLU A 192 -8.59 9.11 -0.12
C GLU A 192 -8.07 9.33 1.30
N LEU A 193 -7.47 10.50 1.52
CA LEU A 193 -6.99 10.89 2.85
C LEU A 193 -8.17 11.10 3.81
N PRO A 194 -8.01 10.78 5.09
CA PRO A 194 -9.06 10.98 6.08
C PRO A 194 -9.48 12.46 6.19
N VAL A 195 -10.79 12.69 6.22
CA VAL A 195 -11.37 14.01 6.53
C VAL A 195 -12.34 13.82 7.69
N GLY A 196 -12.12 14.54 8.79
CA GLY A 196 -12.86 14.32 10.02
C GLY A 196 -12.65 12.90 10.56
N ASN A 197 -13.73 12.19 10.86
CA ASN A 197 -13.72 10.81 11.37
C ASN A 197 -13.72 9.73 10.26
N ALA A 198 -13.59 10.12 8.99
CA ALA A 198 -13.55 9.17 7.90
C ALA A 198 -12.26 8.34 7.92
N ALA A 199 -12.35 7.04 7.62
CA ALA A 199 -11.17 6.20 7.44
C ALA A 199 -10.53 6.46 6.07
N ARG A 200 -9.21 6.29 5.99
CA ARG A 200 -8.46 6.24 4.72
C ARG A 200 -9.03 5.12 3.83
N ARG A 201 -9.24 5.41 2.57
CA ARG A 201 -9.74 4.45 1.57
C ARG A 201 -8.77 4.35 0.41
N THR A 202 -8.66 3.16 -0.17
CA THR A 202 -7.91 2.92 -1.41
C THR A 202 -8.88 2.39 -2.45
N ARG A 203 -8.82 2.98 -3.66
CA ARG A 203 -9.65 2.60 -4.80
C ARG A 203 -8.75 2.31 -6.00
N VAL A 204 -9.17 1.39 -6.87
CA VAL A 204 -8.43 1.09 -8.10
C VAL A 204 -8.66 2.19 -9.13
N LEU A 205 -7.60 2.60 -9.79
CA LEU A 205 -7.61 3.46 -10.96
C LEU A 205 -7.25 2.59 -12.16
N PRO A 206 -8.23 2.20 -13.00
CA PRO A 206 -7.95 1.39 -14.17
C PRO A 206 -7.04 2.14 -15.14
N ALA A 207 -6.25 1.38 -15.90
CA ALA A 207 -5.55 1.94 -17.03
C ALA A 207 -6.56 2.42 -18.09
N PRO A 208 -6.21 3.44 -18.90
CA PRO A 208 -7.04 3.82 -20.04
C PRO A 208 -7.21 2.63 -20.98
N ALA A 209 -8.39 2.52 -21.62
CA ALA A 209 -8.60 1.55 -22.67
C ALA A 209 -7.59 1.79 -23.81
N SER A 210 -6.94 0.72 -24.27
CA SER A 210 -5.98 0.75 -25.40
C SER A 210 -6.68 0.83 -26.73
#